data_70d70cd3568bedf0da27145418ae44d5
#
_entry.id   70d70cd3568bedf0da27145418ae44d5
#
_cell.length_a   1.000
_cell.length_b   1.000
_cell.length_c   1.000
_cell.angle_alpha   90.00
_cell.angle_beta   90.00
_cell.angle_gamma   90.00
#
_symmetry.space_group_name_H-M   'P 1'
#
loop_
_entity.id
_entity.type
_entity.pdbx_description
1 polymer ?
#
loop_
_entity_poly.entity_id
_entity_poly.type
_entity_poly.pdbx_seq_one_letter_code
_entity_poly.pdbx_strand_id
1 'polypeptide(L)'
;LIYKTKLNHFASYLFYVVALLHISMKKILVLVFILVSQRQFLKAQTTRWRANIQIEGGILPFGLELQKKADDSYQVYILNASERFRTDDASISGDSLTIPISLFDAELVARMTDKNLTGIFRKNKGRKSFVQIPFKATLGYNYRFVPTQKVVNKMDLKGKWSTNFISTVTQRKSFAVGIFEQDGNIVTGSFLTTTGDYRYMDGNRVKDSLFLSTFDGSNTILMKAKIKGSRITGKFSDSVLGFKNIEAQKDQKAELPDVKKITYLKEGYQKLNFTFPNEKGEKISLSDDAFKGKVVVVQILGSWCPNCMDESNYLVPFYQKNKAKGLEIIGLAYEKNIDAEFFKTKMALLRERFGIDYPLLRAGVNNSESATESLPMLNKVIGFPTTLIIDKKGKIRETHTGFSGPGTGKYYHEWVADFERLMAKLLKE
;
A
#
# COMPACT_ATOMS: atom_id res chain seq x y z
N LEU A 1 17.76 44.94 -74.30
CA LEU A 1 17.05 45.62 -73.19
C LEU A 1 16.02 44.69 -72.45
N ILE A 2 15.38 43.75 -73.16
CA ILE A 2 14.28 42.90 -72.64
C ILE A 2 14.78 41.85 -71.65
N TYR A 3 16.04 41.47 -71.63
CA TYR A 3 16.62 40.46 -70.74
C TYR A 3 16.94 41.02 -69.35
N LYS A 4 17.28 42.29 -69.20
CA LYS A 4 17.57 42.94 -67.89
C LYS A 4 16.34 43.18 -67.05
N THR A 5 15.18 43.45 -67.70
CA THR A 5 13.90 43.70 -66.93
C THR A 5 13.33 42.39 -66.31
N LYS A 6 13.50 41.25 -67.02
CA LYS A 6 13.02 39.96 -66.43
C LYS A 6 13.85 39.47 -65.25
N LEU A 7 15.16 39.77 -65.25
CA LEU A 7 16.02 39.38 -64.05
C LEU A 7 15.72 40.19 -62.80
N ASN A 8 15.39 41.47 -62.94
CA ASN A 8 15.05 42.34 -61.83
C ASN A 8 13.68 41.96 -61.22
N HIS A 9 12.71 41.51 -61.99
CA HIS A 9 11.42 41.02 -61.45
C HIS A 9 11.57 39.68 -60.73
N PHE A 10 12.44 38.80 -61.22
CA PHE A 10 12.69 37.52 -60.55
C PHE A 10 13.43 37.67 -59.20
N ALA A 11 14.41 38.58 -59.17
CA ALA A 11 15.16 38.91 -57.96
C ALA A 11 14.24 39.56 -56.88
N SER A 12 13.33 40.47 -57.30
CA SER A 12 12.35 41.09 -56.42
C SER A 12 11.33 40.07 -55.87
N TYR A 13 10.87 39.15 -56.68
CA TYR A 13 9.96 38.08 -56.27
C TYR A 13 10.62 37.09 -55.29
N LEU A 14 11.87 36.73 -55.54
CA LEU A 14 12.64 35.89 -54.64
C LEU A 14 12.87 36.57 -53.29
N PHE A 15 13.15 37.87 -53.28
CA PHE A 15 13.31 38.65 -52.05
C PHE A 15 12.00 38.75 -51.23
N TYR A 16 10.87 38.87 -51.91
CA TYR A 16 9.54 38.89 -51.24
C TYR A 16 9.18 37.53 -50.65
N VAL A 17 9.45 36.44 -51.35
CA VAL A 17 9.20 35.08 -50.89
C VAL A 17 10.11 34.72 -49.69
N VAL A 18 11.39 35.11 -49.75
CA VAL A 18 12.34 34.89 -48.61
C VAL A 18 11.95 35.73 -47.39
N ALA A 19 11.48 36.99 -47.60
CA ALA A 19 11.01 37.84 -46.52
C ALA A 19 9.74 37.29 -45.84
N LEU A 20 8.78 36.76 -46.61
CA LEU A 20 7.56 36.12 -46.13
C LEU A 20 7.85 34.84 -45.38
N LEU A 21 8.81 34.02 -45.87
CA LEU A 21 9.28 32.82 -45.16
C LEU A 21 9.96 33.14 -43.83
N HIS A 22 10.77 34.22 -43.78
CA HIS A 22 11.43 34.69 -42.55
C HIS A 22 10.44 35.21 -41.52
N ILE A 23 9.38 35.92 -41.95
CA ILE A 23 8.32 36.40 -41.04
C ILE A 23 7.47 35.24 -40.54
N SER A 24 7.19 34.24 -41.39
CA SER A 24 6.46 33.03 -40.98
C SER A 24 7.27 32.17 -40.02
N MET A 25 8.58 31.96 -40.24
CA MET A 25 9.46 31.25 -39.31
C MET A 25 9.60 31.94 -37.95
N LYS A 26 9.72 33.26 -37.90
CA LYS A 26 9.75 34.01 -36.64
C LYS A 26 8.45 33.87 -35.87
N LYS A 27 7.28 33.90 -36.53
CA LYS A 27 5.99 33.67 -35.88
C LYS A 27 5.86 32.24 -35.37
N ILE A 28 6.32 31.23 -36.07
CA ILE A 28 6.35 29.84 -35.69
C ILE A 28 7.29 29.65 -34.48
N LEU A 29 8.48 30.26 -34.49
CA LEU A 29 9.42 30.21 -33.34
C LEU A 29 8.84 30.87 -32.09
N VAL A 30 8.14 32.01 -32.23
CA VAL A 30 7.47 32.66 -31.09
C VAL A 30 6.32 31.79 -30.56
N LEU A 31 5.52 31.17 -31.45
CA LEU A 31 4.45 30.24 -31.04
C LEU A 31 5.02 28.98 -30.33
N VAL A 32 6.10 28.42 -30.84
CA VAL A 32 6.79 27.28 -30.20
C VAL A 32 7.39 27.68 -28.87
N PHE A 33 7.97 28.89 -28.75
CA PHE A 33 8.51 29.40 -27.49
C PHE A 33 7.39 29.65 -26.46
N ILE A 34 6.22 30.16 -26.89
CA ILE A 34 5.03 30.34 -26.05
C ILE A 34 4.49 28.97 -25.60
N LEU A 35 4.41 27.98 -26.50
CA LEU A 35 3.95 26.62 -26.19
C LEU A 35 4.93 25.88 -25.27
N VAL A 36 6.24 26.07 -25.44
CA VAL A 36 7.28 25.48 -24.55
C VAL A 36 7.28 26.16 -23.20
N SER A 37 7.12 27.49 -23.13
CA SER A 37 7.02 28.23 -21.88
C SER A 37 5.72 27.89 -21.12
N GLN A 38 4.59 27.69 -21.81
CA GLN A 38 3.36 27.20 -21.18
C GLN A 38 3.49 25.77 -20.65
N ARG A 39 4.25 24.87 -21.29
CA ARG A 39 4.55 23.54 -20.76
C ARG A 39 5.46 23.58 -19.51
N GLN A 40 6.28 24.61 -19.33
CA GLN A 40 7.07 24.77 -18.10
C GLN A 40 6.22 25.27 -16.91
N PHE A 41 5.12 25.99 -17.14
CA PHE A 41 4.20 26.43 -16.09
C PHE A 41 3.27 25.31 -15.61
N LEU A 42 3.14 24.20 -16.33
CA LEU A 42 2.30 23.04 -15.96
C LEU A 42 3.06 21.91 -15.24
N LYS A 43 4.26 22.13 -14.77
CA LYS A 43 4.86 21.22 -13.80
C LYS A 43 4.09 21.39 -12.49
N ALA A 44 3.21 20.43 -12.19
CA ALA A 44 2.56 20.33 -10.89
C ALA A 44 3.62 20.56 -9.80
N GLN A 45 3.45 21.64 -9.03
CA GLN A 45 4.42 21.99 -7.99
C GLN A 45 4.41 20.88 -6.93
N THR A 46 5.40 19.99 -6.99
CA THR A 46 5.54 18.90 -6.04
C THR A 46 6.39 19.35 -4.88
N THR A 47 5.86 19.21 -3.67
CA THR A 47 6.58 19.52 -2.43
C THR A 47 6.67 18.27 -1.56
N ARG A 48 7.79 18.12 -0.85
CA ARG A 48 8.01 17.02 0.11
C ARG A 48 8.16 17.56 1.51
N TRP A 49 7.51 16.88 2.45
CA TRP A 49 7.39 17.31 3.84
C TRP A 49 7.83 16.19 4.77
N ARG A 50 8.56 16.54 5.82
CA ARG A 50 8.83 15.64 6.91
C ARG A 50 7.72 15.77 7.94
N ALA A 51 6.88 14.75 7.99
CA ALA A 51 5.71 14.67 8.86
C ALA A 51 6.00 13.87 10.13
N ASN A 52 5.25 14.19 11.18
CA ASN A 52 5.31 13.51 12.46
C ASN A 52 3.91 13.41 13.08
N ILE A 53 3.62 12.28 13.70
CA ILE A 53 2.49 12.11 14.62
C ILE A 53 3.01 11.72 16.00
N GLN A 54 2.32 12.16 17.06
CA GLN A 54 2.67 11.84 18.45
C GLN A 54 1.86 10.65 18.92
N ILE A 55 2.48 9.48 19.04
CA ILE A 55 1.88 8.28 19.62
C ILE A 55 2.44 8.02 21.03
N GLU A 56 1.88 7.07 21.78
CA GLU A 56 2.38 6.72 23.12
C GLU A 56 3.86 6.27 23.08
N GLY A 57 4.27 5.51 22.06
CA GLY A 57 5.66 5.12 21.86
C GLY A 57 6.62 6.28 21.54
N GLY A 58 6.10 7.49 21.28
CA GLY A 58 6.83 8.73 20.99
C GLY A 58 6.52 9.32 19.59
N ILE A 59 7.44 10.12 19.09
CA ILE A 59 7.29 10.75 17.77
C ILE A 59 7.53 9.72 16.66
N LEU A 60 6.55 9.56 15.79
CA LEU A 60 6.57 8.70 14.61
C LEU A 60 6.74 9.58 13.37
N PRO A 61 7.95 9.63 12.76
CA PRO A 61 8.16 10.37 11.53
C PRO A 61 7.75 9.58 10.30
N PHE A 62 7.29 10.29 9.25
CA PHE A 62 7.02 9.78 7.91
C PHE A 62 7.17 10.88 6.86
N GLY A 63 7.19 10.52 5.57
CA GLY A 63 7.22 11.50 4.50
C GLY A 63 5.83 11.79 3.97
N LEU A 64 5.61 13.05 3.54
CA LEU A 64 4.47 13.43 2.71
C LEU A 64 4.98 14.07 1.42
N GLU A 65 4.30 13.77 0.32
CA GLU A 65 4.49 14.45 -0.94
C GLU A 65 3.16 15.03 -1.39
N LEU A 66 3.12 16.34 -1.61
CA LEU A 66 1.95 17.09 -2.07
C LEU A 66 2.20 17.55 -3.50
N GLN A 67 1.29 17.18 -4.40
CA GLN A 67 1.29 17.62 -5.80
C GLN A 67 0.07 18.50 -6.04
N LYS A 68 0.29 19.80 -6.23
CA LYS A 68 -0.78 20.75 -6.51
C LYS A 68 -1.39 20.47 -7.88
N LYS A 69 -2.72 20.36 -7.95
CA LYS A 69 -3.49 20.18 -9.18
C LYS A 69 -3.91 21.53 -9.78
N ALA A 70 -4.44 21.48 -10.99
CA ALA A 70 -4.93 22.67 -11.70
C ALA A 70 -6.18 23.30 -11.06
N ASP A 71 -6.97 22.53 -10.32
CA ASP A 71 -8.17 22.95 -9.58
C ASP A 71 -7.88 23.39 -8.15
N ASP A 72 -6.60 23.69 -7.84
CA ASP A 72 -6.09 24.05 -6.51
C ASP A 72 -6.21 22.97 -5.44
N SER A 73 -6.75 21.79 -5.75
CA SER A 73 -6.66 20.60 -4.88
C SER A 73 -5.25 20.02 -4.87
N TYR A 74 -5.01 19.04 -3.99
CA TYR A 74 -3.72 18.37 -3.90
C TYR A 74 -3.89 16.85 -4.04
N GLN A 75 -3.06 16.24 -4.89
CA GLN A 75 -2.79 14.82 -4.79
C GLN A 75 -1.70 14.62 -3.74
N VAL A 76 -2.01 13.84 -2.71
CA VAL A 76 -1.09 13.60 -1.61
C VAL A 76 -0.64 12.15 -1.56
N TYR A 77 0.63 11.95 -1.22
CA TYR A 77 1.22 10.63 -1.01
C TYR A 77 1.90 10.59 0.35
N ILE A 78 1.68 9.49 1.07
CA ILE A 78 2.45 9.11 2.24
C ILE A 78 3.65 8.30 1.77
N LEU A 79 4.86 8.62 2.28
CA LEU A 79 6.11 8.02 1.86
C LEU A 79 6.72 7.19 3.00
N ASN A 80 7.02 5.90 2.72
CA ASN A 80 7.73 5.00 3.62
C ASN A 80 8.74 4.18 2.80
N ALA A 81 10.03 4.34 3.04
CA ALA A 81 11.08 3.72 2.21
C ALA A 81 10.78 3.92 0.70
N SER A 82 10.59 2.85 -0.04
CA SER A 82 10.22 2.88 -1.47
C SER A 82 8.71 3.00 -1.72
N GLU A 83 7.87 2.93 -0.69
CA GLU A 83 6.43 3.07 -0.82
C GLU A 83 6.04 4.52 -1.07
N ARG A 84 5.12 4.70 -2.01
CA ARG A 84 4.42 5.94 -2.28
C ARG A 84 2.91 5.67 -2.24
N PHE A 85 2.36 5.71 -1.03
CA PHE A 85 0.95 5.41 -0.79
C PHE A 85 0.08 6.63 -1.11
N ARG A 86 -0.76 6.52 -2.14
CA ARG A 86 -1.71 7.57 -2.53
C ARG A 86 -2.83 7.67 -1.51
N THR A 87 -3.12 8.88 -1.01
CA THR A 87 -4.34 9.21 -0.26
C THR A 87 -5.49 9.55 -1.22
N ASP A 88 -6.66 9.87 -0.70
CA ASP A 88 -7.66 10.55 -1.51
C ASP A 88 -7.21 11.97 -1.83
N ASP A 89 -7.90 12.64 -2.74
CA ASP A 89 -7.56 14.02 -3.10
C ASP A 89 -7.79 14.94 -1.91
N ALA A 90 -6.79 15.74 -1.61
CA ALA A 90 -6.81 16.68 -0.50
C ALA A 90 -7.35 18.04 -0.93
N SER A 91 -8.10 18.68 -0.04
CA SER A 91 -8.71 19.99 -0.26
C SER A 91 -8.16 21.04 0.69
N ILE A 92 -8.20 22.30 0.26
CA ILE A 92 -7.85 23.47 1.07
C ILE A 92 -9.11 24.35 1.22
N SER A 93 -9.35 24.82 2.45
CA SER A 93 -10.36 25.81 2.76
C SER A 93 -9.75 26.88 3.65
N GLY A 94 -9.54 28.09 3.09
CA GLY A 94 -8.70 29.09 3.74
C GLY A 94 -7.25 28.60 3.89
N ASP A 95 -6.78 28.48 5.14
CA ASP A 95 -5.47 27.93 5.48
C ASP A 95 -5.55 26.48 5.99
N SER A 96 -6.74 25.86 5.97
CA SER A 96 -6.95 24.49 6.45
C SER A 96 -6.85 23.47 5.31
N LEU A 97 -5.84 22.62 5.37
CA LEU A 97 -5.64 21.47 4.49
C LEU A 97 -6.26 20.22 5.11
N THR A 98 -7.15 19.54 4.37
CA THR A 98 -7.71 18.25 4.74
C THR A 98 -7.21 17.18 3.76
N ILE A 99 -6.57 16.12 4.27
CA ILE A 99 -6.05 14.98 3.51
C ILE A 99 -6.84 13.74 3.95
N PRO A 100 -7.89 13.35 3.22
CA PRO A 100 -8.65 12.15 3.56
C PRO A 100 -7.87 10.87 3.24
N ILE A 101 -8.10 9.84 4.06
CA ILE A 101 -7.62 8.47 3.87
C ILE A 101 -8.84 7.57 4.08
N SER A 102 -9.85 7.76 3.23
CA SER A 102 -11.23 7.26 3.41
C SER A 102 -11.30 5.74 3.51
N LEU A 103 -10.39 5.03 2.83
CA LEU A 103 -10.31 3.58 2.90
C LEU A 103 -10.11 3.09 4.36
N PHE A 104 -9.32 3.82 5.14
CA PHE A 104 -9.00 3.48 6.52
C PHE A 104 -9.80 4.28 7.56
N ASP A 105 -10.84 5.01 7.14
CA ASP A 105 -11.64 5.88 8.01
C ASP A 105 -10.78 6.91 8.76
N ALA A 106 -9.80 7.48 8.08
CA ALA A 106 -8.79 8.36 8.65
C ALA A 106 -8.61 9.63 7.81
N GLU A 107 -8.03 10.66 8.43
CA GLU A 107 -7.65 11.90 7.75
C GLU A 107 -6.56 12.64 8.52
N LEU A 108 -5.80 13.47 7.81
CA LEU A 108 -4.95 14.49 8.38
C LEU A 108 -5.63 15.85 8.14
N VAL A 109 -5.84 16.62 9.19
CA VAL A 109 -6.37 17.99 9.10
C VAL A 109 -5.35 18.93 9.71
N ALA A 110 -4.89 19.91 8.95
CA ALA A 110 -3.83 20.79 9.38
C ALA A 110 -3.97 22.21 8.83
N ARG A 111 -3.59 23.19 9.62
CA ARG A 111 -3.31 24.54 9.15
C ARG A 111 -2.01 24.51 8.34
N MET A 112 -2.07 25.05 7.13
CA MET A 112 -0.96 25.09 6.19
C MET A 112 -0.36 26.51 6.15
N THR A 113 0.95 26.56 6.25
CA THR A 113 1.77 27.76 5.99
C THR A 113 2.84 27.40 4.96
N ASP A 114 3.64 28.37 4.51
CA ASP A 114 4.69 28.13 3.50
C ASP A 114 5.66 27.00 3.87
N LYS A 115 5.91 26.79 5.16
CA LYS A 115 6.94 25.85 5.65
C LYS A 115 6.42 24.82 6.64
N ASN A 116 5.18 24.92 7.12
CA ASN A 116 4.67 24.05 8.17
C ASN A 116 3.22 23.65 7.93
N LEU A 117 2.91 22.39 8.29
CA LEU A 117 1.58 21.88 8.54
C LEU A 117 1.46 21.59 10.03
N THR A 118 0.40 22.08 10.67
CA THR A 118 0.16 21.85 12.12
C THR A 118 -1.30 21.52 12.34
N GLY A 119 -1.58 20.38 12.96
CA GLY A 119 -2.96 19.92 13.15
C GLY A 119 -3.07 18.57 13.83
N ILE A 120 -3.94 17.74 13.35
CA ILE A 120 -4.24 16.43 13.92
C ILE A 120 -4.32 15.33 12.84
N PHE A 121 -3.95 14.13 13.23
CA PHE A 121 -4.38 12.89 12.59
C PHE A 121 -5.62 12.41 13.32
N ARG A 122 -6.72 12.20 12.58
CA ARG A 122 -7.99 11.70 13.10
C ARG A 122 -8.32 10.37 12.46
N LYS A 123 -8.70 9.37 13.27
CA LYS A 123 -9.13 8.05 12.82
C LYS A 123 -10.42 7.65 13.50
N ASN A 124 -11.42 7.26 12.73
CA ASN A 124 -12.68 6.75 13.22
C ASN A 124 -12.52 5.29 13.65
N LYS A 125 -12.88 4.98 14.91
CA LYS A 125 -12.88 3.62 15.47
C LYS A 125 -14.27 2.97 15.50
N GLY A 126 -15.26 3.59 14.89
CA GLY A 126 -16.66 3.16 14.92
C GLY A 126 -17.43 3.74 16.13
N ARG A 127 -18.76 3.58 16.14
CA ARG A 127 -19.67 4.05 17.20
C ARG A 127 -19.43 5.49 17.67
N LYS A 128 -19.14 6.43 16.73
CA LYS A 128 -18.82 7.83 17.02
C LYS A 128 -17.56 8.04 17.89
N SER A 129 -16.67 7.04 17.97
CA SER A 129 -15.39 7.12 18.67
C SER A 129 -14.28 7.49 17.70
N PHE A 130 -13.51 8.52 18.03
CA PHE A 130 -12.36 8.98 17.25
C PHE A 130 -11.08 8.94 18.07
N VAL A 131 -9.99 8.56 17.41
CA VAL A 131 -8.65 8.86 17.91
C VAL A 131 -8.20 10.15 17.24
N GLN A 132 -7.73 11.10 18.04
CA GLN A 132 -7.12 12.35 17.55
C GLN A 132 -5.75 12.48 18.20
N ILE A 133 -4.73 12.64 17.38
CA ILE A 133 -3.35 12.82 17.83
C ILE A 133 -2.67 13.97 17.12
N PRO A 134 -1.79 14.71 17.79
CA PRO A 134 -1.08 15.82 17.17
C PRO A 134 -0.31 15.40 15.93
N PHE A 135 -0.47 16.19 14.86
CA PHE A 135 0.22 16.07 13.58
C PHE A 135 0.99 17.35 13.28
N LYS A 136 2.23 17.20 12.82
CA LYS A 136 3.04 18.31 12.32
C LYS A 136 3.82 17.85 11.11
N ALA A 137 4.04 18.75 10.14
CA ALA A 137 4.99 18.52 9.06
C ALA A 137 5.76 19.79 8.75
N THR A 138 7.02 19.63 8.33
CA THR A 138 7.90 20.71 7.90
C THR A 138 8.34 20.45 6.46
N LEU A 139 8.34 21.49 5.64
CA LEU A 139 8.80 21.43 4.25
C LEU A 139 10.26 20.98 4.17
N GLY A 140 10.59 20.10 3.22
CA GLY A 140 11.93 19.56 3.01
C GLY A 140 12.13 18.19 3.68
N TYR A 141 11.50 17.14 3.13
CA TYR A 141 11.73 15.75 3.58
C TYR A 141 13.01 15.21 2.95
N ASN A 142 14.04 15.04 3.76
CA ASN A 142 15.34 14.48 3.36
C ASN A 142 15.95 13.49 4.35
N TYR A 143 15.25 13.19 5.46
CA TYR A 143 15.64 12.17 6.43
C TYR A 143 14.43 11.71 7.27
N ARG A 144 14.51 10.50 7.82
CA ARG A 144 13.45 9.93 8.68
C ARG A 144 13.64 10.39 10.14
N PHE A 145 14.64 9.90 10.84
CA PHE A 145 14.96 10.25 12.23
C PHE A 145 16.17 11.21 12.30
N VAL A 146 17.23 10.90 11.56
CA VAL A 146 18.45 11.73 11.47
C VAL A 146 18.92 11.80 10.03
N PRO A 147 19.66 12.87 9.65
CA PRO A 147 20.25 12.99 8.32
C PRO A 147 21.09 11.78 7.93
N THR A 148 21.16 11.50 6.63
CA THR A 148 21.99 10.42 6.09
C THR A 148 23.45 10.65 6.41
N GLN A 149 24.12 9.62 6.92
CA GLN A 149 25.54 9.64 7.24
C GLN A 149 26.21 8.36 6.74
N LYS A 150 27.41 8.50 6.16
CA LYS A 150 28.26 7.35 5.88
C LYS A 150 28.81 6.85 7.21
N VAL A 151 28.39 5.69 7.66
CA VAL A 151 28.84 5.10 8.93
C VAL A 151 29.40 3.73 8.65
N VAL A 152 30.63 3.48 9.06
CA VAL A 152 31.20 2.14 9.07
C VAL A 152 30.78 1.47 10.37
N ASN A 153 29.85 0.51 10.28
CA ASN A 153 29.42 -0.27 11.43
C ASN A 153 30.21 -1.59 11.50
N LYS A 154 30.63 -2.00 12.69
CA LYS A 154 31.31 -3.28 12.91
C LYS A 154 30.42 -4.48 12.58
N MET A 155 29.11 -4.31 12.60
CA MET A 155 28.12 -5.35 12.26
C MET A 155 27.03 -4.73 11.40
N ASP A 156 26.75 -5.38 10.29
CA ASP A 156 25.62 -5.05 9.40
C ASP A 156 24.32 -5.65 9.94
N LEU A 157 23.21 -4.89 9.84
CA LEU A 157 21.89 -5.36 10.20
C LEU A 157 21.23 -6.19 9.09
N LYS A 158 21.81 -6.20 7.90
CA LYS A 158 21.26 -6.90 6.73
C LYS A 158 20.97 -8.37 7.01
N GLY A 159 19.81 -8.83 6.53
CA GLY A 159 19.37 -10.21 6.54
C GLY A 159 18.26 -10.51 7.55
N LYS A 160 18.16 -11.77 7.96
CA LYS A 160 17.06 -12.28 8.80
C LYS A 160 17.38 -12.17 10.30
N TRP A 161 16.30 -11.93 11.05
CA TRP A 161 16.31 -11.81 12.51
C TRP A 161 15.14 -12.61 13.10
N SER A 162 15.44 -13.65 13.90
CA SER A 162 14.45 -14.33 14.72
C SER A 162 13.94 -13.37 15.78
N THR A 163 12.67 -13.00 15.72
CA THR A 163 12.10 -11.88 16.49
C THR A 163 10.89 -12.33 17.31
N ASN A 164 10.80 -11.85 18.54
CA ASN A 164 9.63 -11.97 19.40
C ASN A 164 9.11 -10.59 19.78
N PHE A 165 7.82 -10.36 19.55
CA PHE A 165 7.07 -9.27 20.15
C PHE A 165 6.42 -9.77 21.44
N ILE A 166 6.65 -9.09 22.54
CA ILE A 166 6.21 -9.51 23.88
C ILE A 166 5.22 -8.48 24.41
N SER A 167 3.97 -8.87 24.60
CA SER A 167 2.95 -8.00 25.17
C SER A 167 3.36 -7.55 26.58
N THR A 168 3.34 -6.24 26.83
CA THR A 168 3.63 -5.69 28.15
C THR A 168 2.54 -5.98 29.18
N VAL A 169 1.32 -6.32 28.72
CA VAL A 169 0.17 -6.63 29.57
C VAL A 169 0.08 -8.13 29.87
N THR A 170 0.08 -8.97 28.82
CA THR A 170 -0.19 -10.41 28.97
C THR A 170 1.08 -11.28 28.97
N GLN A 171 2.25 -10.69 28.71
CA GLN A 171 3.54 -11.38 28.51
C GLN A 171 3.52 -12.41 27.35
N ARG A 172 2.45 -12.46 26.55
CA ARG A 172 2.34 -13.34 25.40
C ARG A 172 3.37 -12.94 24.35
N LYS A 173 4.08 -13.95 23.82
CA LYS A 173 5.03 -13.78 22.74
C LYS A 173 4.36 -14.05 21.37
N SER A 174 4.70 -13.22 20.39
CA SER A 174 4.32 -13.40 18.99
C SER A 174 5.60 -13.44 18.16
N PHE A 175 5.82 -14.56 17.47
CA PHE A 175 7.00 -14.75 16.65
C PHE A 175 6.89 -14.04 15.30
N ALA A 176 8.01 -13.51 14.83
CA ALA A 176 8.17 -12.91 13.52
C ALA A 176 9.58 -13.11 12.99
N VAL A 177 9.76 -12.94 11.69
CA VAL A 177 11.09 -12.87 11.06
C VAL A 177 11.32 -11.44 10.62
N GLY A 178 12.20 -10.72 11.32
CA GLY A 178 12.68 -9.40 10.88
C GLY A 178 13.55 -9.54 9.65
N ILE A 179 13.33 -8.72 8.66
CA ILE A 179 14.14 -8.64 7.43
C ILE A 179 14.60 -7.21 7.25
N PHE A 180 15.91 -6.98 7.26
CA PHE A 180 16.46 -5.64 7.15
C PHE A 180 17.48 -5.53 6.04
N GLU A 181 17.50 -4.35 5.42
CA GLU A 181 18.57 -3.84 4.56
C GLU A 181 19.17 -2.60 5.21
N GLN A 182 20.47 -2.38 5.00
CA GLN A 182 21.18 -1.24 5.55
C GLN A 182 22.12 -0.64 4.52
N ASP A 183 22.03 0.70 4.37
CA ASP A 183 22.98 1.52 3.60
C ASP A 183 23.43 2.71 4.47
N GLY A 184 24.70 2.73 4.86
CA GLY A 184 25.21 3.68 5.84
C GLY A 184 24.42 3.61 7.16
N ASN A 185 23.78 4.71 7.54
CA ASN A 185 22.89 4.78 8.70
C ASN A 185 21.40 4.61 8.37
N ILE A 186 21.05 4.47 7.09
CA ILE A 186 19.67 4.20 6.68
C ILE A 186 19.41 2.69 6.84
N VAL A 187 18.28 2.36 7.44
CA VAL A 187 17.81 0.98 7.60
C VAL A 187 16.38 0.90 7.10
N THR A 188 16.12 -0.02 6.19
CA THR A 188 14.77 -0.36 5.72
C THR A 188 14.47 -1.82 5.99
N GLY A 189 13.21 -2.21 6.00
CA GLY A 189 12.83 -3.60 6.17
C GLY A 189 11.38 -3.79 6.56
N SER A 190 11.09 -4.98 7.06
CA SER A 190 9.78 -5.39 7.55
C SER A 190 9.92 -6.50 8.57
N PHE A 191 8.80 -6.92 9.17
CA PHE A 191 8.69 -8.16 9.91
C PHE A 191 7.66 -9.04 9.23
N LEU A 192 8.07 -10.24 8.84
CA LEU A 192 7.18 -11.27 8.34
C LEU A 192 6.51 -11.97 9.52
N THR A 193 5.19 -12.16 9.44
CA THR A 193 4.40 -12.91 10.41
C THR A 193 3.50 -13.92 9.72
N THR A 194 2.87 -14.82 10.46
CA THR A 194 1.92 -15.79 9.89
C THR A 194 0.62 -15.15 9.37
N THR A 195 0.37 -13.88 9.65
CA THR A 195 -0.84 -13.15 9.22
C THR A 195 -0.55 -12.02 8.25
N GLY A 196 0.70 -11.90 7.79
CA GLY A 196 1.15 -10.86 6.85
C GLY A 196 2.46 -10.23 7.30
N ASP A 197 2.77 -9.06 6.79
CA ASP A 197 3.98 -8.33 7.11
C ASP A 197 3.71 -6.93 7.67
N TYR A 198 4.75 -6.27 8.18
CA TYR A 198 4.68 -4.91 8.70
C TYR A 198 5.04 -3.85 7.64
N ARG A 199 4.86 -4.19 6.37
CA ARG A 199 5.01 -3.31 5.19
C ARG A 199 6.39 -2.64 5.12
N TYR A 200 6.42 -1.39 4.71
CA TYR A 200 7.65 -0.63 4.47
C TYR A 200 8.10 0.13 5.72
N MET A 201 8.95 -0.48 6.53
CA MET A 201 9.58 0.25 7.63
C MET A 201 10.84 0.96 7.15
N ASP A 202 11.02 2.19 7.59
CA ASP A 202 12.12 3.08 7.21
C ASP A 202 12.68 3.80 8.44
N GLY A 203 13.97 3.98 8.49
CA GLY A 203 14.59 4.69 9.59
C GLY A 203 16.11 4.69 9.60
N ASN A 204 16.67 4.77 10.80
CA ASN A 204 18.09 4.99 10.97
C ASN A 204 18.69 4.15 12.09
N ARG A 205 19.91 3.70 11.84
CA ARG A 205 20.83 3.26 12.89
C ARG A 205 21.68 4.45 13.35
N VAL A 206 21.74 4.69 14.66
CA VAL A 206 22.58 5.72 15.28
C VAL A 206 23.40 5.05 16.38
N LYS A 207 24.67 4.80 16.13
CA LYS A 207 25.56 4.02 17.01
C LYS A 207 24.96 2.62 17.29
N ASP A 208 24.58 2.37 18.53
CA ASP A 208 23.93 1.14 19.01
C ASP A 208 22.41 1.21 19.03
N SER A 209 21.81 2.27 18.52
CA SER A 209 20.36 2.46 18.51
C SER A 209 19.79 2.27 17.10
N LEU A 210 18.63 1.62 17.02
CA LEU A 210 17.84 1.43 15.81
C LEU A 210 16.46 2.08 15.97
N PHE A 211 16.11 2.93 15.01
CA PHE A 211 14.82 3.61 14.93
C PHE A 211 14.18 3.29 13.59
N LEU A 212 12.99 2.72 13.60
CA LEU A 212 12.21 2.45 12.39
C LEU A 212 10.77 2.92 12.59
N SER A 213 10.15 3.41 11.53
CA SER A 213 8.74 3.77 11.54
C SER A 213 8.07 3.48 10.19
N THR A 214 6.75 3.33 10.22
CA THR A 214 5.89 3.38 9.04
C THR A 214 4.53 3.95 9.42
N PHE A 215 3.93 4.68 8.49
CA PHE A 215 2.59 5.25 8.61
C PHE A 215 1.90 5.15 7.25
N ASP A 216 0.69 4.57 7.20
CA ASP A 216 -0.10 4.45 5.99
C ASP A 216 -1.56 4.91 6.16
N GLY A 217 -1.87 5.55 7.31
CA GLY A 217 -3.23 5.94 7.69
C GLY A 217 -4.00 4.84 8.43
N SER A 218 -3.65 3.57 8.22
CA SER A 218 -4.16 2.44 9.04
C SER A 218 -3.19 2.09 10.16
N ASN A 219 -1.94 1.85 9.80
CA ASN A 219 -0.86 1.48 10.72
C ASN A 219 -0.12 2.71 11.25
N THR A 220 0.26 2.64 12.52
CA THR A 220 1.11 3.63 13.19
C THR A 220 2.24 2.90 13.89
N ILE A 221 3.28 2.51 13.13
CA ILE A 221 4.34 1.63 13.62
C ILE A 221 5.58 2.45 13.95
N LEU A 222 6.08 2.25 15.17
CA LEU A 222 7.31 2.86 15.65
C LEU A 222 8.13 1.83 16.44
N MET A 223 9.36 1.61 16.02
CA MET A 223 10.36 0.80 16.72
C MET A 223 11.48 1.68 17.25
N LYS A 224 11.81 1.52 18.53
CA LYS A 224 12.99 2.10 19.17
C LYS A 224 13.74 1.00 19.91
N ALA A 225 14.94 0.67 19.48
CA ALA A 225 15.67 -0.47 19.99
C ALA A 225 17.16 -0.19 20.16
N LYS A 226 17.82 -1.04 20.96
CA LYS A 226 19.26 -1.13 21.13
C LYS A 226 19.80 -2.37 20.45
N ILE A 227 21.00 -2.22 19.87
CA ILE A 227 21.75 -3.28 19.21
C ILE A 227 22.94 -3.62 20.10
N LYS A 228 23.06 -4.88 20.50
CA LYS A 228 24.21 -5.41 21.23
C LYS A 228 24.70 -6.69 20.58
N GLY A 229 25.78 -6.61 19.80
CA GLY A 229 26.21 -7.74 18.98
C GLY A 229 25.09 -8.20 18.03
N SER A 230 24.83 -9.46 17.99
CA SER A 230 23.78 -10.08 17.18
C SER A 230 22.35 -10.01 17.78
N ARG A 231 22.15 -9.16 18.80
CA ARG A 231 20.85 -8.98 19.50
C ARG A 231 20.30 -7.58 19.31
N ILE A 232 18.97 -7.49 19.19
CA ILE A 232 18.20 -6.26 19.21
C ILE A 232 17.17 -6.38 20.33
N THR A 233 17.07 -5.36 21.19
CA THR A 233 16.05 -5.29 22.26
C THR A 233 15.49 -3.87 22.33
N GLY A 234 14.20 -3.74 22.60
CA GLY A 234 13.57 -2.42 22.67
C GLY A 234 12.07 -2.44 22.77
N LYS A 235 11.46 -1.36 22.27
CA LYS A 235 10.02 -1.14 22.23
C LYS A 235 9.51 -1.08 20.79
N PHE A 236 8.34 -1.66 20.57
CA PHE A 236 7.64 -1.70 19.31
C PHE A 236 6.18 -1.31 19.52
N SER A 237 5.74 -0.23 18.89
CA SER A 237 4.33 0.19 18.89
C SER A 237 3.76 -0.10 17.51
N ASP A 238 2.64 -0.82 17.43
CA ASP A 238 1.89 -1.07 16.20
C ASP A 238 0.48 -0.44 16.24
N SER A 239 0.29 0.46 17.19
CA SER A 239 -0.93 1.24 17.37
C SER A 239 -0.63 2.60 18.00
N VAL A 240 -1.62 3.47 18.04
CA VAL A 240 -1.53 4.80 18.68
C VAL A 240 -1.27 4.70 20.19
N LEU A 241 -1.87 3.69 20.84
CA LEU A 241 -1.75 3.45 22.29
C LEU A 241 -1.05 2.13 22.55
N GLY A 242 -0.16 2.15 23.51
CA GLY A 242 0.58 0.97 23.98
C GLY A 242 1.81 0.64 23.15
N PHE A 243 2.59 -0.27 23.69
CA PHE A 243 3.77 -0.84 23.04
C PHE A 243 3.99 -2.29 23.51
N LYS A 244 4.78 -3.00 22.74
CA LYS A 244 5.29 -4.35 23.05
C LYS A 244 6.79 -4.24 23.27
N ASN A 245 7.38 -5.12 24.06
CA ASN A 245 8.82 -5.31 24.02
C ASN A 245 9.17 -6.10 22.76
N ILE A 246 10.31 -5.78 22.16
CA ILE A 246 10.88 -6.53 21.04
C ILE A 246 12.23 -7.10 21.43
N GLU A 247 12.41 -8.39 21.16
CA GLU A 247 13.66 -9.10 21.25
C GLU A 247 13.95 -9.80 19.94
N ALA A 248 15.10 -9.54 19.35
CA ALA A 248 15.49 -10.20 18.12
C ALA A 248 16.94 -10.68 18.18
N GLN A 249 17.20 -11.83 17.56
CA GLN A 249 18.52 -12.44 17.39
C GLN A 249 18.80 -12.57 15.90
N LYS A 250 19.98 -12.14 15.44
CA LYS A 250 20.40 -12.34 14.04
C LYS A 250 20.47 -13.83 13.75
N ASP A 251 19.67 -14.29 12.77
CA ASP A 251 19.54 -15.68 12.40
C ASP A 251 19.10 -15.80 10.94
N GLN A 252 20.02 -16.15 10.06
CA GLN A 252 19.75 -16.30 8.62
C GLN A 252 18.83 -17.48 8.30
N LYS A 253 18.66 -18.44 9.25
CA LYS A 253 17.79 -19.60 9.12
C LYS A 253 16.40 -19.37 9.71
N ALA A 254 16.13 -18.19 10.30
CA ALA A 254 14.81 -17.88 10.85
C ALA A 254 13.72 -18.02 9.78
N GLU A 255 12.67 -18.77 10.10
CA GLU A 255 11.54 -19.08 9.21
C GLU A 255 10.24 -19.08 9.99
N LEU A 256 9.17 -18.67 9.31
CA LEU A 256 7.80 -18.79 9.82
C LEU A 256 7.31 -20.25 9.68
N PRO A 257 6.31 -20.65 10.47
CA PRO A 257 5.52 -21.84 10.15
C PRO A 257 4.96 -21.74 8.72
N ASP A 258 4.81 -22.91 8.08
CA ASP A 258 4.27 -22.98 6.72
C ASP A 258 2.85 -22.40 6.65
N VAL A 259 2.73 -21.21 6.08
CA VAL A 259 1.48 -20.45 5.97
C VAL A 259 0.42 -21.16 5.13
N LYS A 260 0.83 -22.13 4.29
CA LYS A 260 -0.07 -22.96 3.48
C LYS A 260 -0.74 -24.08 4.30
N LYS A 261 -0.27 -24.33 5.54
CA LYS A 261 -0.81 -25.36 6.44
C LYS A 261 -1.59 -24.80 7.63
N ILE A 262 -1.75 -23.48 7.70
CA ILE A 262 -2.44 -22.83 8.82
C ILE A 262 -3.96 -22.94 8.67
N THR A 263 -4.49 -22.63 7.49
CA THR A 263 -5.90 -22.77 7.16
C THR A 263 -6.09 -23.91 6.18
N TYR A 264 -7.00 -24.83 6.47
CA TYR A 264 -7.29 -26.01 5.63
C TYR A 264 -8.72 -26.50 5.85
N LEU A 265 -9.23 -27.32 4.92
CA LEU A 265 -10.52 -28.00 5.08
C LEU A 265 -10.45 -29.04 6.22
N LYS A 266 -11.41 -28.99 7.14
CA LYS A 266 -11.60 -30.01 8.17
C LYS A 266 -11.89 -31.38 7.55
N GLU A 267 -11.56 -32.42 8.27
CA GLU A 267 -11.97 -33.79 7.93
C GLU A 267 -13.49 -33.89 7.77
N GLY A 268 -13.94 -34.66 6.79
CA GLY A 268 -15.36 -34.77 6.40
C GLY A 268 -15.83 -33.78 5.36
N TYR A 269 -15.12 -32.68 5.12
CA TYR A 269 -15.45 -31.73 4.04
C TYR A 269 -14.56 -31.96 2.82
N GLN A 270 -15.17 -32.02 1.64
CA GLN A 270 -14.45 -32.20 0.36
C GLN A 270 -14.28 -30.91 -0.42
N LYS A 271 -15.15 -29.92 -0.20
CA LYS A 271 -15.18 -28.65 -0.93
C LYS A 271 -15.49 -27.48 0.01
N LEU A 272 -15.01 -26.30 -0.37
CA LEU A 272 -15.49 -25.06 0.20
C LEU A 272 -16.90 -24.78 -0.37
N ASN A 273 -17.78 -24.27 0.47
CA ASN A 273 -19.08 -23.76 0.07
C ASN A 273 -19.46 -22.55 0.93
N PHE A 274 -20.10 -21.57 0.32
CA PHE A 274 -20.64 -20.40 0.99
C PHE A 274 -21.68 -19.71 0.11
N THR A 275 -22.53 -18.90 0.73
CA THR A 275 -23.46 -18.01 0.04
C THR A 275 -23.56 -16.71 0.83
N PHE A 276 -23.13 -15.60 0.24
CA PHE A 276 -23.16 -14.28 0.87
C PHE A 276 -23.72 -13.22 -0.08
N PRO A 277 -24.33 -12.14 0.45
CA PRO A 277 -24.83 -11.05 -0.38
C PRO A 277 -23.66 -10.16 -0.86
N ASN A 278 -23.78 -9.67 -2.10
CA ASN A 278 -22.94 -8.61 -2.63
C ASN A 278 -23.44 -7.21 -2.18
N GLU A 279 -22.86 -6.13 -2.72
CA GLU A 279 -23.23 -4.75 -2.41
C GLU A 279 -24.64 -4.35 -2.87
N LYS A 280 -25.29 -5.15 -3.74
CA LYS A 280 -26.68 -4.97 -4.18
C LYS A 280 -27.68 -5.82 -3.39
N GLY A 281 -27.19 -6.66 -2.47
CA GLY A 281 -28.00 -7.61 -1.72
C GLY A 281 -28.27 -8.93 -2.46
N GLU A 282 -27.72 -9.11 -3.67
CA GLU A 282 -27.84 -10.35 -4.44
C GLU A 282 -27.00 -11.44 -3.79
N LYS A 283 -27.59 -12.60 -3.52
CA LYS A 283 -26.88 -13.75 -2.95
C LYS A 283 -26.04 -14.43 -4.02
N ILE A 284 -24.74 -14.53 -3.78
CA ILE A 284 -23.78 -15.22 -4.64
C ILE A 284 -23.21 -16.41 -3.88
N SER A 285 -23.29 -17.58 -4.51
CA SER A 285 -22.77 -18.84 -4.00
C SER A 285 -21.56 -19.30 -4.80
N LEU A 286 -20.58 -19.93 -4.15
CA LEU A 286 -19.48 -20.59 -4.86
C LEU A 286 -19.98 -21.73 -5.78
N SER A 287 -21.19 -22.25 -5.56
CA SER A 287 -21.83 -23.27 -6.39
C SER A 287 -22.55 -22.71 -7.63
N ASP A 288 -22.63 -21.41 -7.83
CA ASP A 288 -23.28 -20.79 -8.98
C ASP A 288 -22.59 -21.17 -10.29
N ASP A 289 -23.36 -21.21 -11.38
CA ASP A 289 -22.86 -21.59 -12.71
C ASP A 289 -21.70 -20.71 -13.20
N ALA A 290 -21.66 -19.48 -12.75
CA ALA A 290 -20.56 -18.54 -13.05
C ALA A 290 -19.18 -19.06 -12.64
N PHE A 291 -19.08 -19.94 -11.64
CA PHE A 291 -17.84 -20.47 -11.09
C PHE A 291 -17.58 -21.94 -11.46
N LYS A 292 -18.58 -22.65 -12.00
CA LYS A 292 -18.43 -24.05 -12.39
C LYS A 292 -17.42 -24.23 -13.51
N GLY A 293 -16.53 -25.19 -13.34
CA GLY A 293 -15.49 -25.49 -14.34
C GLY A 293 -14.40 -24.42 -14.48
N LYS A 294 -14.36 -23.46 -13.54
CA LYS A 294 -13.34 -22.40 -13.52
C LYS A 294 -12.36 -22.58 -12.36
N VAL A 295 -11.19 -21.99 -12.49
CA VAL A 295 -10.26 -21.81 -11.38
C VAL A 295 -10.75 -20.61 -10.59
N VAL A 296 -10.99 -20.79 -9.29
CA VAL A 296 -11.49 -19.72 -8.43
C VAL A 296 -10.49 -19.36 -7.34
N VAL A 297 -10.15 -18.10 -7.25
CA VAL A 297 -9.40 -17.54 -6.12
C VAL A 297 -10.38 -16.89 -5.16
N VAL A 298 -10.44 -17.37 -3.92
CA VAL A 298 -11.25 -16.78 -2.86
C VAL A 298 -10.32 -15.99 -1.95
N GLN A 299 -10.45 -14.66 -1.95
CA GLN A 299 -9.71 -13.75 -1.09
C GLN A 299 -10.56 -13.38 0.13
N ILE A 300 -10.17 -13.81 1.32
CA ILE A 300 -10.74 -13.37 2.60
C ILE A 300 -10.06 -12.06 2.97
N LEU A 301 -10.79 -10.95 2.97
CA LEU A 301 -10.20 -9.61 3.08
C LEU A 301 -11.03 -8.68 3.98
N GLY A 302 -10.52 -7.48 4.22
CA GLY A 302 -11.25 -6.35 4.79
C GLY A 302 -10.72 -5.04 4.22
N SER A 303 -11.59 -4.04 4.00
CA SER A 303 -11.19 -2.72 3.47
C SER A 303 -10.23 -1.98 4.39
N TRP A 304 -10.20 -2.33 5.66
CA TRP A 304 -9.35 -1.77 6.72
C TRP A 304 -7.93 -2.36 6.77
N CYS A 305 -7.64 -3.40 5.95
CA CYS A 305 -6.44 -4.23 6.04
C CYS A 305 -5.42 -3.83 4.94
N PRO A 306 -4.30 -3.18 5.25
CA PRO A 306 -3.31 -2.78 4.25
C PRO A 306 -2.69 -3.94 3.46
N ASN A 307 -2.40 -5.08 4.10
CA ASN A 307 -1.87 -6.26 3.41
C ASN A 307 -2.88 -6.85 2.41
N CYS A 308 -4.19 -6.75 2.71
CA CYS A 308 -5.24 -7.12 1.76
C CYS A 308 -5.24 -6.21 0.54
N MET A 309 -4.91 -4.92 0.73
CA MET A 309 -4.78 -3.96 -0.38
C MET A 309 -3.58 -4.29 -1.26
N ASP A 310 -2.45 -4.68 -0.66
CA ASP A 310 -1.27 -5.10 -1.41
C ASP A 310 -1.55 -6.36 -2.24
N GLU A 311 -2.27 -7.35 -1.67
CA GLU A 311 -2.69 -8.54 -2.40
C GLU A 311 -3.69 -8.19 -3.53
N SER A 312 -4.67 -7.31 -3.28
CA SER A 312 -5.62 -6.86 -4.30
C SER A 312 -4.92 -6.11 -5.44
N ASN A 313 -3.91 -5.28 -5.14
CA ASN A 313 -3.08 -4.62 -6.16
C ASN A 313 -2.41 -5.61 -7.12
N TYR A 314 -2.05 -6.80 -6.63
CA TYR A 314 -1.52 -7.88 -7.45
C TYR A 314 -2.63 -8.66 -8.17
N LEU A 315 -3.70 -9.04 -7.46
CA LEU A 315 -4.75 -9.91 -7.99
C LEU A 315 -5.57 -9.27 -9.10
N VAL A 316 -5.85 -7.97 -9.02
CA VAL A 316 -6.68 -7.28 -10.03
C VAL A 316 -6.08 -7.33 -11.43
N PRO A 317 -4.84 -6.87 -11.69
CA PRO A 317 -4.24 -6.99 -13.02
C PRO A 317 -4.05 -8.45 -13.45
N PHE A 318 -3.77 -9.36 -12.51
CA PHE A 318 -3.67 -10.78 -12.79
C PHE A 318 -5.01 -11.36 -13.26
N TYR A 319 -6.11 -10.99 -12.60
CA TYR A 319 -7.47 -11.36 -12.99
C TYR A 319 -7.81 -10.86 -14.39
N GLN A 320 -7.60 -9.58 -14.68
CA GLN A 320 -7.87 -9.00 -15.99
C GLN A 320 -7.16 -9.74 -17.12
N LYS A 321 -5.92 -10.17 -16.90
CA LYS A 321 -5.12 -10.93 -17.88
C LYS A 321 -5.63 -12.37 -18.09
N ASN A 322 -6.29 -12.97 -17.09
CA ASN A 322 -6.58 -14.41 -17.08
C ASN A 322 -8.08 -14.78 -17.02
N LYS A 323 -9.00 -13.82 -16.80
CA LYS A 323 -10.44 -14.09 -16.73
C LYS A 323 -10.98 -14.78 -17.99
N ALA A 324 -10.52 -14.38 -19.19
CA ALA A 324 -10.88 -15.04 -20.43
C ALA A 324 -10.36 -16.49 -20.57
N LYS A 325 -9.38 -16.89 -19.71
CA LYS A 325 -8.84 -18.27 -19.65
C LYS A 325 -9.53 -19.13 -18.60
N GLY A 326 -10.62 -18.64 -17.98
CA GLY A 326 -11.38 -19.37 -16.97
C GLY A 326 -10.92 -19.15 -15.53
N LEU A 327 -10.30 -17.99 -15.23
CA LEU A 327 -10.08 -17.54 -13.87
C LEU A 327 -11.26 -16.72 -13.37
N GLU A 328 -11.69 -16.99 -12.14
CA GLU A 328 -12.58 -16.12 -11.37
C GLU A 328 -11.95 -15.76 -10.02
N ILE A 329 -12.34 -14.60 -9.48
CA ILE A 329 -11.96 -14.19 -8.11
C ILE A 329 -13.25 -13.83 -7.37
N ILE A 330 -13.30 -14.16 -6.07
CA ILE A 330 -14.36 -13.75 -5.15
C ILE A 330 -13.69 -13.16 -3.91
N GLY A 331 -14.04 -11.93 -3.56
CA GLY A 331 -13.61 -11.32 -2.30
C GLY A 331 -14.66 -11.54 -1.22
N LEU A 332 -14.30 -12.22 -0.12
CA LEU A 332 -15.12 -12.35 1.08
C LEU A 332 -14.71 -11.25 2.06
N ALA A 333 -15.48 -10.17 2.14
CA ALA A 333 -15.15 -9.02 2.93
C ALA A 333 -15.71 -9.11 4.36
N TYR A 334 -14.82 -8.92 5.32
CA TYR A 334 -15.10 -8.85 6.76
C TYR A 334 -14.83 -7.42 7.24
N GLU A 335 -15.90 -6.68 7.47
CA GLU A 335 -15.83 -5.25 7.72
C GLU A 335 -16.02 -4.88 9.20
N LYS A 336 -15.62 -3.67 9.60
CA LYS A 336 -15.83 -3.16 10.98
C LYS A 336 -17.30 -3.10 11.36
N ASN A 337 -18.18 -3.00 10.37
CA ASN A 337 -19.63 -3.00 10.55
C ASN A 337 -20.25 -3.83 9.41
N ILE A 338 -21.23 -4.69 9.77
CA ILE A 338 -21.98 -5.53 8.82
C ILE A 338 -23.18 -4.82 8.18
N ASP A 339 -23.40 -3.56 8.52
CA ASP A 339 -24.45 -2.73 7.90
C ASP A 339 -24.30 -2.69 6.37
N ALA A 340 -25.40 -2.79 5.64
CA ALA A 340 -25.40 -2.90 4.19
C ALA A 340 -24.86 -1.62 3.51
N GLU A 341 -25.22 -0.44 3.99
CA GLU A 341 -24.77 0.83 3.42
C GLU A 341 -23.29 1.08 3.75
N PHE A 342 -22.84 0.72 4.94
CA PHE A 342 -21.41 0.75 5.28
C PHE A 342 -20.61 -0.15 4.35
N PHE A 343 -21.05 -1.41 4.17
CA PHE A 343 -20.41 -2.35 3.26
C PHE A 343 -20.37 -1.82 1.83
N LYS A 344 -21.51 -1.35 1.29
CA LYS A 344 -21.60 -0.77 -0.05
C LYS A 344 -20.61 0.38 -0.25
N THR A 345 -20.54 1.29 0.73
CA THR A 345 -19.59 2.42 0.69
C THR A 345 -18.14 1.92 0.65
N LYS A 346 -17.77 0.94 1.48
CA LYS A 346 -16.40 0.40 1.51
C LYS A 346 -16.04 -0.35 0.23
N MET A 347 -16.96 -1.12 -0.33
CA MET A 347 -16.73 -1.82 -1.60
C MET A 347 -16.61 -0.84 -2.77
N ALA A 348 -17.37 0.25 -2.78
CA ALA A 348 -17.21 1.32 -3.77
C ALA A 348 -15.81 1.93 -3.72
N LEU A 349 -15.29 2.27 -2.54
CA LEU A 349 -13.93 2.78 -2.36
C LEU A 349 -12.86 1.77 -2.84
N LEU A 350 -13.04 0.46 -2.56
CA LEU A 350 -12.12 -0.57 -3.05
C LEU A 350 -12.15 -0.68 -4.58
N ARG A 351 -13.35 -0.67 -5.18
CA ARG A 351 -13.53 -0.72 -6.64
C ARG A 351 -12.89 0.49 -7.32
N GLU A 352 -13.15 1.69 -6.81
CA GLU A 352 -12.56 2.93 -7.33
C GLU A 352 -11.03 2.91 -7.26
N ARG A 353 -10.49 2.48 -6.12
CA ARG A 353 -9.06 2.52 -5.88
C ARG A 353 -8.27 1.48 -6.67
N PHE A 354 -8.79 0.26 -6.78
CA PHE A 354 -8.05 -0.90 -7.33
C PHE A 354 -8.58 -1.39 -8.68
N GLY A 355 -9.73 -0.87 -9.13
CA GLY A 355 -10.37 -1.33 -10.37
C GLY A 355 -10.96 -2.75 -10.24
N ILE A 356 -11.41 -3.14 -9.04
CA ILE A 356 -11.99 -4.46 -8.79
C ILE A 356 -13.30 -4.62 -9.55
N ASP A 357 -13.40 -5.61 -10.45
CA ASP A 357 -14.61 -5.96 -11.20
C ASP A 357 -15.17 -7.35 -10.86
N TYR A 358 -14.49 -8.11 -9.99
CA TYR A 358 -15.01 -9.37 -9.47
C TYR A 358 -15.93 -9.16 -8.25
N PRO A 359 -16.75 -10.19 -7.89
CA PRO A 359 -17.66 -10.11 -6.75
C PRO A 359 -16.95 -9.85 -5.42
N LEU A 360 -17.49 -8.87 -4.66
CA LEU A 360 -17.15 -8.61 -3.27
C LEU A 360 -18.35 -8.91 -2.41
N LEU A 361 -18.23 -9.83 -1.46
CA LEU A 361 -19.35 -10.37 -0.71
C LEU A 361 -19.23 -10.00 0.77
N ARG A 362 -20.35 -9.62 1.39
CA ARG A 362 -20.44 -9.28 2.81
C ARG A 362 -20.48 -10.56 3.66
N ALA A 363 -19.33 -11.00 4.15
CA ALA A 363 -19.16 -12.28 4.82
C ALA A 363 -19.21 -12.21 6.36
N GLY A 364 -18.89 -11.06 6.97
CA GLY A 364 -18.93 -10.92 8.43
C GLY A 364 -18.25 -9.69 8.97
N VAL A 365 -17.97 -9.69 10.27
CA VAL A 365 -17.22 -8.65 10.97
C VAL A 365 -15.71 -8.94 11.00
N ASN A 366 -14.91 -7.90 11.17
CA ASN A 366 -13.45 -7.88 11.01
C ASN A 366 -12.67 -8.58 12.14
N ASN A 367 -13.02 -9.82 12.44
CA ASN A 367 -12.27 -10.65 13.37
C ASN A 367 -12.19 -12.11 12.91
N SER A 368 -11.21 -12.83 13.45
CA SER A 368 -10.93 -14.23 13.10
C SER A 368 -12.06 -15.19 13.50
N GLU A 369 -12.80 -14.89 14.56
CA GLU A 369 -13.92 -15.70 15.05
C GLU A 369 -15.06 -15.68 14.02
N SER A 370 -15.55 -14.49 13.64
CA SER A 370 -16.57 -14.32 12.61
C SER A 370 -16.17 -14.98 11.27
N ALA A 371 -14.90 -14.83 10.86
CA ALA A 371 -14.41 -15.45 9.64
C ALA A 371 -14.37 -16.99 9.74
N THR A 372 -14.04 -17.54 10.89
CA THR A 372 -14.04 -18.99 11.13
C THR A 372 -15.46 -19.56 11.18
N GLU A 373 -16.37 -18.88 11.88
CA GLU A 373 -17.77 -19.31 12.04
C GLU A 373 -18.55 -19.26 10.72
N SER A 374 -18.33 -18.23 9.89
CA SER A 374 -19.00 -18.08 8.60
C SER A 374 -18.50 -19.06 7.53
N LEU A 375 -17.36 -19.71 7.75
CA LEU A 375 -16.76 -20.74 6.88
C LEU A 375 -16.50 -22.03 7.68
N PRO A 376 -17.54 -22.72 8.19
CA PRO A 376 -17.41 -23.81 9.16
C PRO A 376 -16.68 -25.03 8.64
N MET A 377 -16.50 -25.17 7.32
CA MET A 377 -15.70 -26.22 6.70
C MET A 377 -14.18 -26.01 6.84
N LEU A 378 -13.73 -24.77 7.14
CA LEU A 378 -12.33 -24.49 7.41
C LEU A 378 -12.01 -24.75 8.90
N ASN A 379 -10.79 -25.20 9.19
CA ASN A 379 -10.36 -25.38 10.58
C ASN A 379 -10.34 -24.05 11.36
N LYS A 380 -9.82 -22.98 10.72
CA LYS A 380 -9.77 -21.62 11.26
C LYS A 380 -9.35 -20.63 10.18
N VAL A 381 -9.74 -19.36 10.38
CA VAL A 381 -9.18 -18.20 9.67
C VAL A 381 -8.54 -17.30 10.73
N ILE A 382 -7.22 -17.15 10.74
CA ILE A 382 -6.50 -16.43 11.80
C ILE A 382 -6.03 -15.04 11.40
N GLY A 383 -6.12 -14.70 10.13
CA GLY A 383 -5.60 -13.42 9.62
C GLY A 383 -6.19 -13.00 8.29
N PHE A 384 -5.98 -11.75 7.98
CA PHE A 384 -6.36 -11.12 6.73
C PHE A 384 -5.12 -10.56 6.03
N PRO A 385 -4.93 -10.83 4.71
CA PRO A 385 -5.76 -11.70 3.89
C PRO A 385 -5.54 -13.18 4.23
N THR A 386 -6.51 -14.01 3.84
CA THR A 386 -6.33 -15.46 3.67
C THR A 386 -6.88 -15.82 2.30
N THR A 387 -6.08 -16.49 1.48
CA THR A 387 -6.40 -16.81 0.10
C THR A 387 -6.52 -18.30 -0.11
N LEU A 388 -7.60 -18.73 -0.78
CA LEU A 388 -7.85 -20.11 -1.14
C LEU A 388 -7.91 -20.23 -2.67
N ILE A 389 -7.17 -21.19 -3.22
CA ILE A 389 -7.10 -21.45 -4.67
C ILE A 389 -7.82 -22.76 -4.95
N ILE A 390 -8.87 -22.69 -5.77
CA ILE A 390 -9.79 -23.78 -6.08
C ILE A 390 -9.64 -24.13 -7.56
N ASP A 391 -9.51 -25.42 -7.88
CA ASP A 391 -9.42 -25.89 -9.27
C ASP A 391 -10.79 -26.01 -9.96
N LYS A 392 -10.80 -26.34 -11.26
CA LYS A 392 -11.99 -26.50 -12.08
C LYS A 392 -12.97 -27.60 -11.60
N LYS A 393 -12.49 -28.51 -10.72
CA LYS A 393 -13.29 -29.56 -10.09
C LYS A 393 -13.88 -29.15 -8.73
N GLY A 394 -13.56 -27.91 -8.29
CA GLY A 394 -14.00 -27.36 -7.00
C GLY A 394 -13.14 -27.83 -5.81
N LYS A 395 -11.96 -28.41 -6.04
CA LYS A 395 -11.04 -28.86 -4.99
C LYS A 395 -10.10 -27.71 -4.61
N ILE A 396 -9.92 -27.45 -3.32
CA ILE A 396 -8.88 -26.55 -2.83
C ILE A 396 -7.52 -27.14 -3.14
N ARG A 397 -6.67 -26.42 -3.86
CA ARG A 397 -5.33 -26.81 -4.27
C ARG A 397 -4.27 -26.19 -3.39
N GLU A 398 -4.51 -25.01 -2.89
CA GLU A 398 -3.66 -24.29 -1.97
C GLU A 398 -4.46 -23.34 -1.10
N THR A 399 -4.02 -23.13 0.13
CA THR A 399 -4.44 -22.06 1.02
C THR A 399 -3.22 -21.24 1.42
N HIS A 400 -3.37 -19.97 1.59
CA HIS A 400 -2.28 -19.08 2.02
C HIS A 400 -2.82 -18.10 3.06
N THR A 401 -2.30 -18.17 4.28
CA THR A 401 -2.66 -17.25 5.36
C THR A 401 -1.67 -16.12 5.44
N GLY A 402 -2.16 -14.88 5.45
CA GLY A 402 -1.33 -13.67 5.38
C GLY A 402 -0.86 -13.37 3.96
N PHE A 403 -0.10 -12.30 3.82
CA PHE A 403 0.49 -11.87 2.55
C PHE A 403 1.84 -11.21 2.80
N SER A 404 2.85 -11.64 2.07
CA SER A 404 4.15 -10.96 2.04
C SER A 404 4.13 -9.94 0.90
N GLY A 405 3.80 -8.70 1.23
CA GLY A 405 3.63 -7.61 0.28
C GLY A 405 4.95 -7.11 -0.32
N PRO A 406 4.88 -6.15 -1.28
CA PRO A 406 6.06 -5.63 -2.00
C PRO A 406 7.16 -5.09 -1.08
N GLY A 407 6.81 -4.60 0.13
CA GLY A 407 7.77 -4.14 1.15
C GLY A 407 8.72 -5.20 1.66
N THR A 408 8.45 -6.48 1.39
CA THR A 408 9.27 -7.63 1.79
C THR A 408 10.31 -8.05 0.73
N GLY A 409 10.33 -7.35 -0.42
CA GLY A 409 11.29 -7.59 -1.48
C GLY A 409 11.23 -9.01 -2.05
N LYS A 410 12.29 -9.80 -1.83
CA LYS A 410 12.38 -11.15 -2.40
C LYS A 410 11.22 -12.07 -2.01
N TYR A 411 10.67 -11.96 -0.81
CA TYR A 411 9.56 -12.81 -0.35
C TYR A 411 8.28 -12.57 -1.12
N TYR A 412 8.02 -11.31 -1.49
CA TYR A 412 6.95 -10.97 -2.41
C TYR A 412 7.16 -11.59 -3.80
N HIS A 413 8.37 -11.48 -4.36
CA HIS A 413 8.69 -12.05 -5.67
C HIS A 413 8.62 -13.60 -5.67
N GLU A 414 9.05 -14.25 -4.60
CA GLU A 414 8.91 -15.69 -4.41
C GLU A 414 7.44 -16.11 -4.37
N TRP A 415 6.61 -15.38 -3.60
CA TRP A 415 5.17 -15.61 -3.56
C TRP A 415 4.53 -15.45 -4.95
N VAL A 416 4.85 -14.37 -5.67
CA VAL A 416 4.34 -14.12 -7.05
C VAL A 416 4.71 -15.28 -7.97
N ALA A 417 5.97 -15.71 -7.97
CA ALA A 417 6.44 -16.79 -8.83
C ALA A 417 5.72 -18.12 -8.54
N ASP A 418 5.52 -18.45 -7.26
CA ASP A 418 4.81 -19.67 -6.84
C ASP A 418 3.33 -19.61 -7.21
N PHE A 419 2.67 -18.48 -6.95
CA PHE A 419 1.28 -18.25 -7.32
C PHE A 419 1.08 -18.37 -8.83
N GLU A 420 1.87 -17.69 -9.65
CA GLU A 420 1.76 -17.72 -11.10
C GLU A 420 2.02 -19.13 -11.67
N ARG A 421 2.98 -19.88 -11.10
CA ARG A 421 3.26 -21.25 -11.48
C ARG A 421 2.07 -22.17 -11.22
N LEU A 422 1.46 -22.05 -10.03
CA LEU A 422 0.26 -22.81 -9.68
C LEU A 422 -0.91 -22.45 -10.60
N MET A 423 -1.17 -21.17 -10.81
CA MET A 423 -2.26 -20.70 -11.66
C MET A 423 -2.09 -21.13 -13.11
N ALA A 424 -0.87 -21.05 -13.66
CA ALA A 424 -0.58 -21.53 -15.02
C ALA A 424 -0.84 -23.04 -15.19
N LYS A 425 -0.61 -23.84 -14.16
CA LYS A 425 -0.96 -25.26 -14.13
C LYS A 425 -2.48 -25.46 -14.11
N LEU A 426 -3.18 -24.81 -13.16
CA LEU A 426 -4.61 -25.03 -12.95
C LEU A 426 -5.47 -24.54 -14.14
N LEU A 427 -5.08 -23.44 -14.77
CA LEU A 427 -5.77 -22.92 -15.95
C LEU A 427 -5.66 -23.83 -17.18
N LYS A 428 -4.62 -24.68 -17.27
CA LYS A 428 -4.44 -25.68 -18.33
C LYS A 428 -5.16 -27.00 -18.03
N GLU A 429 -5.34 -27.41 -16.77
CA GLU A 429 -6.13 -28.56 -16.35
C GLU A 429 -7.63 -28.41 -16.78
#